data_fff2f825ea0dfbf6c88b226a03630537
#
_entry.id   fff2f825ea0dfbf6c88b226a03630537
#
_cell.length_a   1.000
_cell.length_b   1.000
_cell.length_c   1.000
_cell.angle_alpha   90.00
_cell.angle_beta   90.00
_cell.angle_gamma   90.00
#
_symmetry.space_group_name_H-M   'P 1'
#
loop_
_entity.id
_entity.type
_entity.pdbx_description
1 polymer ?
#
loop_
_entity_poly.entity_id
_entity_poly.type
_entity_poly.pdbx_seq_one_letter_code
_entity_poly.pdbx_strand_id
1 'polypeptide(L)'
;MRKLFTSESVTEGHPDKICDQISDAVLDALLEQDPDSRVACETCATTGLILVMGEITTKGYVPIADIVRRVVNEIGYDRAKKGFDGESCAVLTAVHDQSPDIAQGVDDALETRQETENETGAGDQGMMFGFACDETPEMMPMPIALAHRLTRRMAQVRKTGVCPWMRPDGKSQVTVVYEDGKPVAVDTIVISTQHDETVTHEDIERSMIEDVIKQVIPAELLGDETKYFINPTGRFVIGGPAGDSGLTGRKIIVDTYGGYAPHGGGAFSGKDPTKVDRSAAYAARHAAKNVVAAGLASQCEIALAYAIGVAKPVSFQVNTRGTGVIPDEEIAKLVEKVFDMRPDAIIRRLDLRRPIYRQTAAYGHFGRTDIDLPWERLDQVDALKAAMKK
;
A
#
# COMPACT_ATOMS: atom_id res chain seq x y z
N MET A 1 30.59 -1.84 3.77
CA MET A 1 30.48 -0.94 2.59
C MET A 1 29.38 0.06 2.85
N ARG A 2 29.66 1.38 2.69
CA ARG A 2 28.65 2.44 2.86
C ARG A 2 27.79 2.58 1.59
N LYS A 3 26.46 2.59 1.76
CA LYS A 3 25.47 2.79 0.68
C LYS A 3 24.41 3.78 1.13
N LEU A 4 23.82 4.49 0.19
CA LEU A 4 22.62 5.29 0.40
C LEU A 4 21.43 4.61 -0.25
N PHE A 5 20.29 4.60 0.44
CA PHE A 5 19.03 4.14 -0.12
C PHE A 5 17.93 5.14 0.19
N THR A 6 17.09 5.41 -0.81
CA THR A 6 16.05 6.44 -0.72
C THR A 6 14.68 5.85 -1.02
N SER A 7 13.70 6.19 -0.20
CA SER A 7 12.29 5.93 -0.47
C SER A 7 11.46 7.18 -0.29
N GLU A 8 10.35 7.24 -1.01
CA GLU A 8 9.37 8.33 -0.89
C GLU A 8 8.01 7.83 -0.40
N SER A 9 7.23 8.72 0.17
CA SER A 9 5.82 8.53 0.49
C SER A 9 5.04 9.81 0.22
N VAL A 10 3.72 9.67 0.12
CA VAL A 10 2.82 10.81 -0.12
C VAL A 10 1.68 10.82 0.90
N THR A 11 1.10 12.00 1.14
CA THR A 11 -0.04 12.14 2.04
C THR A 11 -1.34 11.61 1.40
N GLU A 12 -2.38 11.45 2.22
CA GLU A 12 -3.73 11.08 1.78
C GLU A 12 -4.34 12.04 0.76
N GLY A 13 -3.86 13.31 0.73
CA GLY A 13 -4.34 14.35 -0.19
C GLY A 13 -3.57 14.45 -1.52
N HIS A 14 -2.58 13.61 -1.74
CA HIS A 14 -1.93 13.49 -3.05
C HIS A 14 -2.95 12.98 -4.09
N PRO A 15 -3.00 13.52 -5.32
CA PRO A 15 -4.01 13.16 -6.32
C PRO A 15 -4.17 11.67 -6.57
N ASP A 16 -3.07 10.92 -6.72
CA ASP A 16 -3.13 9.47 -6.92
C ASP A 16 -3.71 8.77 -5.68
N LYS A 17 -3.38 9.25 -4.46
CA LYS A 17 -3.90 8.65 -3.22
C LYS A 17 -5.34 9.00 -2.92
N ILE A 18 -5.85 10.12 -3.41
CA ILE A 18 -7.29 10.40 -3.42
C ILE A 18 -8.01 9.32 -4.26
N CYS A 19 -7.48 9.02 -5.45
CA CYS A 19 -8.05 8.02 -6.34
C CYS A 19 -8.02 6.61 -5.71
N ASP A 20 -6.91 6.20 -5.11
CA ASP A 20 -6.79 4.92 -4.41
C ASP A 20 -7.80 4.80 -3.27
N GLN A 21 -7.95 5.86 -2.45
CA GLN A 21 -8.91 5.87 -1.34
C GLN A 21 -10.36 5.81 -1.79
N ILE A 22 -10.70 6.46 -2.90
CA ILE A 22 -12.05 6.40 -3.50
C ILE A 22 -12.33 4.99 -4.01
N SER A 23 -11.41 4.41 -4.79
CA SER A 23 -11.56 3.07 -5.35
C SER A 23 -11.74 2.00 -4.26
N ASP A 24 -10.95 2.07 -3.19
CA ASP A 24 -11.08 1.17 -2.05
C ASP A 24 -12.31 1.47 -1.17
N ALA A 25 -12.77 2.72 -1.10
CA ALA A 25 -14.02 3.04 -0.40
C ALA A 25 -15.26 2.49 -1.12
N VAL A 26 -15.24 2.47 -2.46
CA VAL A 26 -16.28 1.82 -3.27
C VAL A 26 -16.24 0.31 -3.05
N LEU A 27 -15.05 -0.30 -3.08
CA LEU A 27 -14.87 -1.72 -2.80
C LEU A 27 -15.41 -2.10 -1.42
N ASP A 28 -15.00 -1.39 -0.37
CA ASP A 28 -15.43 -1.68 1.00
C ASP A 28 -16.95 -1.59 1.14
N ALA A 29 -17.58 -0.55 0.57
CA ALA A 29 -19.03 -0.37 0.62
C ALA A 29 -19.80 -1.48 -0.12
N LEU A 30 -19.21 -2.06 -1.15
CA LEU A 30 -19.79 -3.21 -1.87
C LEU A 30 -19.65 -4.50 -1.07
N LEU A 31 -18.46 -4.76 -0.50
CA LEU A 31 -18.19 -5.95 0.32
C LEU A 31 -19.04 -5.98 1.59
N GLU A 32 -19.41 -4.83 2.16
CA GLU A 32 -20.35 -4.75 3.30
C GLU A 32 -21.73 -5.32 2.95
N GLN A 33 -22.18 -5.21 1.69
CA GLN A 33 -23.49 -5.67 1.24
C GLN A 33 -23.43 -7.05 0.59
N ASP A 34 -22.38 -7.31 -0.16
CA ASP A 34 -22.14 -8.57 -0.89
C ASP A 34 -20.65 -8.94 -0.84
N PRO A 35 -20.26 -9.82 0.11
CA PRO A 35 -18.87 -10.27 0.25
C PRO A 35 -18.31 -11.00 -0.99
N ASP A 36 -19.18 -11.43 -1.90
CA ASP A 36 -18.80 -12.08 -3.16
C ASP A 36 -18.68 -11.11 -4.34
N SER A 37 -18.82 -9.81 -4.12
CA SER A 37 -18.67 -8.78 -5.15
C SER A 37 -17.36 -8.92 -5.90
N ARG A 38 -17.44 -8.85 -7.24
CA ARG A 38 -16.31 -8.79 -8.15
C ARG A 38 -16.08 -7.32 -8.52
N VAL A 39 -14.95 -6.78 -8.15
CA VAL A 39 -14.68 -5.35 -8.26
C VAL A 39 -13.30 -5.11 -8.87
N ALA A 40 -13.27 -4.34 -9.94
CA ALA A 40 -12.12 -3.69 -10.51
C ALA A 40 -12.50 -2.21 -10.70
N CYS A 41 -12.33 -1.41 -9.65
CA CYS A 41 -12.75 -0.01 -9.60
C CYS A 41 -11.55 0.91 -9.74
N GLU A 42 -11.52 1.72 -10.77
CA GLU A 42 -10.50 2.72 -11.01
C GLU A 42 -11.07 4.12 -10.90
N THR A 43 -10.26 5.05 -10.42
CA THR A 43 -10.62 6.45 -10.25
C THR A 43 -9.60 7.34 -10.94
N CYS A 44 -10.07 8.38 -11.60
CA CYS A 44 -9.26 9.46 -12.14
C CYS A 44 -9.72 10.78 -11.51
N ALA A 45 -8.79 11.62 -11.09
CA ALA A 45 -9.07 12.94 -10.54
C ALA A 45 -8.27 14.01 -11.27
N THR A 46 -8.90 15.12 -11.60
CA THR A 46 -8.28 16.30 -12.18
C THR A 46 -9.01 17.55 -11.73
N THR A 47 -8.65 18.73 -12.24
CA THR A 47 -9.27 20.00 -11.84
C THR A 47 -10.81 19.93 -11.89
N GLY A 48 -11.45 20.00 -10.73
CA GLY A 48 -12.92 20.06 -10.60
C GLY A 48 -13.69 18.78 -10.99
N LEU A 49 -13.00 17.66 -11.27
CA LEU A 49 -13.62 16.43 -11.77
C LEU A 49 -13.03 15.19 -11.11
N ILE A 50 -13.92 14.25 -10.75
CA ILE A 50 -13.59 12.86 -10.46
C ILE A 50 -14.39 11.95 -11.37
N LEU A 51 -13.72 11.01 -12.03
CA LEU A 51 -14.31 9.93 -12.82
C LEU A 51 -14.03 8.61 -12.11
N VAL A 52 -15.09 7.85 -11.81
CA VAL A 52 -15.02 6.47 -11.31
C VAL A 52 -15.45 5.53 -12.42
N MET A 53 -14.61 4.56 -12.74
CA MET A 53 -14.81 3.66 -13.87
C MET A 53 -14.36 2.24 -13.53
N GLY A 54 -14.74 1.28 -14.36
CA GLY A 54 -14.29 -0.12 -14.22
C GLY A 54 -15.42 -1.13 -14.25
N GLU A 55 -15.11 -2.35 -13.83
CA GLU A 55 -16.02 -3.50 -13.87
C GLU A 55 -16.43 -3.89 -12.45
N ILE A 56 -17.75 -3.93 -12.22
CA ILE A 56 -18.33 -4.29 -10.93
C ILE A 56 -19.52 -5.21 -11.16
N THR A 57 -19.40 -6.45 -10.66
CA THR A 57 -20.51 -7.42 -10.61
C THR A 57 -20.84 -7.67 -9.15
N THR A 58 -22.04 -7.31 -8.71
CA THR A 58 -22.47 -7.36 -7.31
C THR A 58 -23.98 -7.49 -7.21
N LYS A 59 -24.47 -7.99 -6.08
CA LYS A 59 -25.88 -7.94 -5.68
C LYS A 59 -26.22 -6.68 -4.87
N GLY A 60 -25.17 -5.92 -4.45
CA GLY A 60 -25.31 -4.70 -3.68
C GLY A 60 -25.53 -3.46 -4.57
N TYR A 61 -25.88 -2.36 -3.94
CA TYR A 61 -25.96 -1.04 -4.56
C TYR A 61 -25.29 -0.01 -3.67
N VAL A 62 -24.42 0.82 -4.24
CA VAL A 62 -23.76 1.91 -3.52
C VAL A 62 -23.86 3.23 -4.28
N PRO A 63 -24.14 4.35 -3.59
CA PRO A 63 -24.18 5.68 -4.21
C PRO A 63 -22.74 6.19 -4.40
N ILE A 64 -22.10 5.81 -5.50
CA ILE A 64 -20.68 6.11 -5.79
C ILE A 64 -20.38 7.60 -5.62
N ALA A 65 -21.24 8.49 -6.11
CA ALA A 65 -21.01 9.94 -6.00
C ALA A 65 -20.94 10.42 -4.54
N ASP A 66 -21.77 9.86 -3.65
CA ASP A 66 -21.76 10.21 -2.23
C ASP A 66 -20.51 9.68 -1.54
N ILE A 67 -20.04 8.48 -1.92
CA ILE A 67 -18.78 7.91 -1.44
C ILE A 67 -17.61 8.82 -1.84
N VAL A 68 -17.54 9.25 -3.10
CA VAL A 68 -16.51 10.17 -3.61
C VAL A 68 -16.48 11.45 -2.78
N ARG A 69 -17.63 12.13 -2.61
CA ARG A 69 -17.73 13.38 -1.85
C ARG A 69 -17.30 13.23 -0.41
N ARG A 70 -17.77 12.17 0.25
CA ARG A 70 -17.37 11.84 1.61
C ARG A 70 -15.86 11.66 1.74
N VAL A 71 -15.23 10.85 0.88
CA VAL A 71 -13.78 10.59 0.91
C VAL A 71 -12.99 11.87 0.71
N VAL A 72 -13.35 12.68 -0.28
CA VAL A 72 -12.67 13.95 -0.59
C VAL A 72 -12.77 14.94 0.57
N ASN A 73 -13.95 15.06 1.19
CA ASN A 73 -14.17 15.93 2.35
C ASN A 73 -13.38 15.45 3.58
N GLU A 74 -13.36 14.14 3.87
CA GLU A 74 -12.61 13.57 4.99
C GLU A 74 -11.09 13.73 4.84
N ILE A 75 -10.58 13.70 3.61
CA ILE A 75 -9.18 14.05 3.30
C ILE A 75 -8.92 15.52 3.63
N GLY A 76 -9.91 16.39 3.48
CA GLY A 76 -9.82 17.81 3.83
C GLY A 76 -9.91 18.77 2.65
N TYR A 77 -10.32 18.31 1.47
CA TYR A 77 -10.68 19.15 0.33
C TYR A 77 -12.17 19.53 0.41
N ASP A 78 -12.48 20.38 1.38
CA ASP A 78 -13.84 20.80 1.77
C ASP A 78 -14.23 22.18 1.23
N ARG A 79 -13.37 22.82 0.43
CA ARG A 79 -13.59 24.14 -0.17
C ARG A 79 -12.61 24.44 -1.30
N ALA A 80 -13.05 25.21 -2.28
CA ALA A 80 -12.28 25.59 -3.47
C ALA A 80 -10.92 26.24 -3.17
N LYS A 81 -10.78 27.00 -2.07
CA LYS A 81 -9.51 27.63 -1.64
C LYS A 81 -8.39 26.63 -1.35
N LYS A 82 -8.72 25.36 -1.10
CA LYS A 82 -7.73 24.29 -0.88
C LYS A 82 -7.24 23.65 -2.18
N GLY A 83 -7.76 24.09 -3.33
CA GLY A 83 -7.42 23.58 -4.65
C GLY A 83 -8.38 22.50 -5.18
N PHE A 84 -9.27 21.97 -4.32
CA PHE A 84 -10.33 21.04 -4.69
C PHE A 84 -11.49 21.14 -3.69
N ASP A 85 -12.69 20.73 -4.11
CA ASP A 85 -13.88 20.85 -3.28
C ASP A 85 -14.81 19.64 -3.50
N GLY A 86 -14.94 18.82 -2.49
CA GLY A 86 -15.75 17.60 -2.54
C GLY A 86 -17.26 17.87 -2.74
N GLU A 87 -17.77 19.02 -2.29
CA GLU A 87 -19.18 19.37 -2.44
C GLU A 87 -19.51 19.77 -3.87
N SER A 88 -18.62 20.52 -4.53
CA SER A 88 -18.90 21.16 -5.84
C SER A 88 -18.22 20.49 -7.03
N CYS A 89 -17.29 19.54 -6.83
CA CYS A 89 -16.65 18.84 -7.95
C CYS A 89 -17.67 18.03 -8.77
N ALA A 90 -17.42 17.91 -10.06
CA ALA A 90 -18.17 16.98 -10.91
C ALA A 90 -17.77 15.54 -10.57
N VAL A 91 -18.74 14.64 -10.46
CA VAL A 91 -18.52 13.20 -10.31
C VAL A 91 -19.17 12.49 -11.47
N LEU A 92 -18.38 11.80 -12.28
CA LEU A 92 -18.83 10.96 -13.37
C LEU A 92 -18.60 9.50 -13.03
N THR A 93 -19.48 8.63 -13.50
CA THR A 93 -19.37 7.18 -13.35
C THR A 93 -19.48 6.48 -14.69
N ALA A 94 -18.58 5.53 -14.96
CA ALA A 94 -18.55 4.69 -16.14
C ALA A 94 -18.26 3.25 -15.70
N VAL A 95 -19.24 2.64 -15.05
CA VAL A 95 -19.14 1.29 -14.46
C VAL A 95 -20.06 0.35 -15.20
N HIS A 96 -19.57 -0.86 -15.50
CA HIS A 96 -20.32 -1.92 -16.15
C HIS A 96 -20.00 -3.29 -15.52
N ASP A 97 -20.75 -4.33 -15.91
CA ASP A 97 -20.51 -5.70 -15.42
C ASP A 97 -19.20 -6.27 -15.96
N GLN A 98 -18.59 -7.19 -15.19
CA GLN A 98 -17.42 -7.93 -15.64
C GLN A 98 -17.72 -8.77 -16.89
N SER A 99 -16.74 -8.87 -17.80
CA SER A 99 -16.84 -9.72 -18.99
C SER A 99 -17.14 -11.17 -18.61
N PRO A 100 -18.16 -11.83 -19.24
CA PRO A 100 -18.46 -13.23 -19.01
C PRO A 100 -17.27 -14.17 -19.32
N ASP A 101 -16.43 -13.81 -20.30
CA ASP A 101 -15.27 -14.60 -20.69
C ASP A 101 -14.21 -14.65 -19.57
N ILE A 102 -14.02 -13.54 -18.85
CA ILE A 102 -13.14 -13.44 -17.70
C ILE A 102 -13.73 -14.21 -16.51
N ALA A 103 -15.03 -14.00 -16.24
CA ALA A 103 -15.73 -14.65 -15.13
C ALA A 103 -15.62 -16.18 -15.20
N GLN A 104 -15.78 -16.78 -16.38
CA GLN A 104 -15.69 -18.24 -16.56
C GLN A 104 -14.35 -18.84 -16.10
N GLY A 105 -13.25 -18.14 -16.36
CA GLY A 105 -11.91 -18.64 -15.97
C GLY A 105 -11.60 -18.43 -14.49
N VAL A 106 -12.21 -17.43 -13.87
CA VAL A 106 -11.98 -17.08 -12.45
C VAL A 106 -12.88 -17.90 -11.53
N ASP A 107 -14.15 -18.10 -11.89
CA ASP A 107 -15.13 -18.79 -11.05
C ASP A 107 -14.93 -20.30 -11.02
N ASP A 108 -14.20 -20.89 -11.98
CA ASP A 108 -13.93 -22.31 -12.09
C ASP A 108 -12.50 -22.54 -12.58
N ALA A 109 -11.58 -22.82 -11.65
CA ALA A 109 -10.18 -23.03 -11.95
C ALA A 109 -9.98 -24.21 -12.91
N LEU A 110 -8.96 -24.14 -13.77
CA LEU A 110 -8.65 -25.16 -14.76
C LEU A 110 -8.47 -26.54 -14.15
N GLU A 111 -7.87 -26.61 -12.96
CA GLU A 111 -7.58 -27.85 -12.24
C GLU A 111 -8.84 -28.54 -11.71
N THR A 112 -9.91 -27.81 -11.41
CA THR A 112 -11.12 -28.34 -10.74
C THR A 112 -12.35 -28.39 -11.62
N ARG A 113 -12.27 -27.98 -12.90
CA ARG A 113 -13.40 -27.96 -13.86
C ARG A 113 -14.14 -29.29 -14.04
N GLN A 114 -13.55 -30.40 -13.63
CA GLN A 114 -14.14 -31.74 -13.73
C GLN A 114 -14.39 -32.37 -12.35
N GLU A 115 -14.17 -31.60 -11.27
CA GLU A 115 -14.35 -32.05 -9.89
C GLU A 115 -15.68 -31.55 -9.32
N THR A 116 -16.10 -32.15 -8.19
CA THR A 116 -17.36 -31.75 -7.52
C THR A 116 -17.20 -30.50 -6.65
N GLU A 117 -15.97 -30.10 -6.33
CA GLU A 117 -15.65 -28.89 -5.58
C GLU A 117 -14.86 -27.95 -6.50
N ASN A 118 -15.44 -26.83 -6.88
CA ASN A 118 -14.79 -25.81 -7.67
C ASN A 118 -13.88 -24.95 -6.81
N GLU A 119 -12.68 -24.67 -7.29
CA GLU A 119 -11.76 -23.65 -6.73
C GLU A 119 -11.75 -22.40 -7.62
N THR A 120 -11.54 -21.26 -7.02
CA THR A 120 -11.33 -20.00 -7.74
C THR A 120 -9.96 -20.01 -8.42
N GLY A 121 -9.93 -19.81 -9.73
CA GLY A 121 -8.70 -19.57 -10.47
C GLY A 121 -8.16 -18.17 -10.21
N ALA A 122 -6.88 -17.95 -10.49
CA ALA A 122 -6.30 -16.60 -10.41
C ALA A 122 -7.03 -15.65 -11.35
N GLY A 123 -7.41 -14.48 -10.85
CA GLY A 123 -8.16 -13.47 -11.59
C GLY A 123 -7.38 -12.80 -12.72
N ASP A 124 -6.06 -12.97 -12.74
CA ASP A 124 -5.17 -12.50 -13.80
C ASP A 124 -3.87 -13.31 -13.78
N GLN A 125 -3.09 -13.17 -14.84
CA GLN A 125 -1.68 -13.56 -14.85
C GLN A 125 -0.83 -12.47 -14.22
N GLY A 126 0.36 -12.82 -13.69
CA GLY A 126 1.28 -11.80 -13.19
C GLY A 126 2.28 -12.35 -12.18
N MET A 127 3.18 -11.46 -11.75
CA MET A 127 4.15 -11.72 -10.69
C MET A 127 3.80 -10.85 -9.48
N MET A 128 3.85 -11.44 -8.29
CA MET A 128 3.60 -10.76 -7.02
C MET A 128 4.78 -10.97 -6.08
N PHE A 129 5.09 -9.96 -5.29
CA PHE A 129 6.22 -9.98 -4.38
C PHE A 129 5.79 -9.67 -2.96
N GLY A 130 6.39 -10.39 -2.01
CA GLY A 130 6.36 -10.07 -0.60
C GLY A 130 7.78 -9.86 -0.07
N PHE A 131 7.92 -8.99 0.93
CA PHE A 131 9.20 -8.74 1.55
C PHE A 131 9.05 -8.46 3.05
N ALA A 132 10.07 -8.84 3.82
CA ALA A 132 10.25 -8.44 5.21
C ALA A 132 11.74 -8.37 5.55
N CYS A 133 12.10 -7.51 6.51
CA CYS A 133 13.45 -7.42 7.07
C CYS A 133 13.38 -7.01 8.54
N ASP A 134 14.50 -7.17 9.26
CA ASP A 134 14.61 -6.87 10.68
C ASP A 134 15.04 -5.42 11.00
N GLU A 135 14.93 -4.51 10.01
CA GLU A 135 15.39 -3.12 10.17
C GLU A 135 14.49 -2.26 11.05
N THR A 136 13.21 -2.59 11.13
CA THR A 136 12.21 -1.86 11.93
C THR A 136 11.30 -2.82 12.68
N PRO A 137 10.63 -2.38 13.77
CA PRO A 137 9.71 -3.25 14.52
C PRO A 137 8.56 -3.84 13.67
N GLU A 138 8.10 -3.11 12.66
CA GLU A 138 7.09 -3.56 11.69
C GLU A 138 7.66 -4.48 10.61
N MET A 139 8.96 -4.77 10.63
CA MET A 139 9.68 -5.60 9.66
C MET A 139 9.61 -5.04 8.23
N MET A 140 9.83 -3.73 8.11
CA MET A 140 9.88 -2.97 6.86
C MET A 140 11.28 -2.36 6.66
N PRO A 141 11.69 -2.10 5.40
CA PRO A 141 12.87 -1.30 5.14
C PRO A 141 12.76 0.09 5.77
N MET A 142 13.81 0.54 6.44
CA MET A 142 13.79 1.79 7.20
C MET A 142 13.43 3.03 6.36
N PRO A 143 13.92 3.22 5.10
CA PRO A 143 13.60 4.42 4.33
C PRO A 143 12.11 4.60 4.08
N ILE A 144 11.40 3.54 3.66
CA ILE A 144 9.95 3.62 3.41
C ILE A 144 9.16 3.72 4.71
N ALA A 145 9.57 3.03 5.76
CA ALA A 145 8.92 3.12 7.07
C ALA A 145 8.97 4.56 7.62
N LEU A 146 10.12 5.22 7.55
CA LEU A 146 10.27 6.61 7.96
C LEU A 146 9.49 7.56 7.05
N ALA A 147 9.53 7.36 5.73
CA ALA A 147 8.76 8.19 4.80
C ALA A 147 7.25 8.12 5.07
N HIS A 148 6.69 6.92 5.32
CA HIS A 148 5.29 6.77 5.71
C HIS A 148 4.94 7.43 7.04
N ARG A 149 5.81 7.29 8.05
CA ARG A 149 5.61 7.93 9.35
C ARG A 149 5.59 9.45 9.22
N LEU A 150 6.47 10.03 8.38
CA LEU A 150 6.50 11.47 8.11
C LEU A 150 5.20 11.96 7.46
N THR A 151 4.75 11.33 6.37
CA THR A 151 3.52 11.74 5.69
C THR A 151 2.27 11.56 6.56
N ARG A 152 2.23 10.52 7.40
CA ARG A 152 1.17 10.33 8.39
C ARG A 152 1.19 11.43 9.45
N ARG A 153 2.37 11.79 9.95
CA ARG A 153 2.52 12.89 10.91
C ARG A 153 2.13 14.23 10.31
N MET A 154 2.47 14.49 9.04
CA MET A 154 2.02 15.69 8.31
C MET A 154 0.48 15.77 8.30
N ALA A 155 -0.22 14.71 7.96
CA ALA A 155 -1.67 14.67 8.00
C ALA A 155 -2.23 14.87 9.41
N GLN A 156 -1.58 14.29 10.43
CA GLN A 156 -1.97 14.46 11.83
C GLN A 156 -1.87 15.92 12.28
N VAL A 157 -0.72 16.59 12.09
CA VAL A 157 -0.54 17.99 12.53
C VAL A 157 -1.47 18.96 11.79
N ARG A 158 -1.81 18.64 10.52
CA ARG A 158 -2.83 19.36 9.76
C ARG A 158 -4.23 19.18 10.36
N LYS A 159 -4.67 17.94 10.57
CA LYS A 159 -6.03 17.61 11.05
C LYS A 159 -6.27 18.04 12.50
N THR A 160 -5.23 18.03 13.33
CA THR A 160 -5.32 18.47 14.73
C THR A 160 -5.14 19.98 14.92
N GLY A 161 -4.85 20.73 13.83
CA GLY A 161 -4.70 22.17 13.87
C GLY A 161 -3.37 22.66 14.46
N VAL A 162 -2.37 21.79 14.63
CA VAL A 162 -1.00 22.19 15.00
C VAL A 162 -0.39 23.05 13.88
N CYS A 163 -0.60 22.63 12.62
CA CYS A 163 -0.22 23.39 11.43
C CYS A 163 -1.47 23.75 10.62
N PRO A 164 -2.25 24.78 11.02
CA PRO A 164 -3.55 25.11 10.41
C PRO A 164 -3.42 25.64 8.97
N TRP A 165 -2.24 26.09 8.59
CA TRP A 165 -1.89 26.57 7.25
C TRP A 165 -1.64 25.43 6.26
N MET A 166 -1.43 24.18 6.73
CA MET A 166 -1.21 23.03 5.85
C MET A 166 -2.47 22.67 5.09
N ARG A 167 -2.28 22.29 3.83
CA ARG A 167 -3.30 21.71 2.96
C ARG A 167 -3.04 20.20 2.75
N PRO A 168 -4.00 19.46 2.17
CA PRO A 168 -3.95 18.01 2.19
C PRO A 168 -2.80 17.37 1.38
N ASP A 169 -2.32 18.01 0.30
CA ASP A 169 -1.29 17.43 -0.57
C ASP A 169 0.11 17.60 0.02
N GLY A 170 0.91 16.54 -0.10
CA GLY A 170 2.29 16.56 0.36
C GLY A 170 3.03 15.27 0.07
N LYS A 171 4.35 15.37 0.14
CA LYS A 171 5.30 14.25 -0.08
C LYS A 171 6.41 14.28 0.95
N SER A 172 6.95 13.11 1.24
CA SER A 172 8.21 12.97 1.97
C SER A 172 9.15 12.04 1.20
N GLN A 173 10.44 12.27 1.35
CA GLN A 173 11.48 11.38 0.86
C GLN A 173 12.56 11.28 1.92
N VAL A 174 13.03 10.06 2.21
CA VAL A 174 14.05 9.79 3.21
C VAL A 174 15.19 8.99 2.58
N THR A 175 16.40 9.50 2.71
CA THR A 175 17.63 8.82 2.32
C THR A 175 18.33 8.32 3.58
N VAL A 176 18.52 7.01 3.69
CA VAL A 176 19.16 6.32 4.82
C VAL A 176 20.57 5.86 4.42
N VAL A 177 21.50 6.05 5.34
CA VAL A 177 22.85 5.52 5.23
C VAL A 177 22.88 4.10 5.74
N TYR A 178 23.40 3.20 4.93
CA TYR A 178 23.65 1.80 5.29
C TYR A 178 25.14 1.53 5.41
N GLU A 179 25.55 0.88 6.47
CA GLU A 179 26.90 0.35 6.66
C GLU A 179 26.81 -1.16 6.89
N ASP A 180 27.50 -1.92 6.04
CA ASP A 180 27.50 -3.40 6.07
C ASP A 180 26.09 -4.02 6.14
N GLY A 181 25.16 -3.43 5.36
CA GLY A 181 23.78 -3.89 5.23
C GLY A 181 22.83 -3.41 6.34
N LYS A 182 23.31 -2.63 7.33
CA LYS A 182 22.47 -2.11 8.42
C LYS A 182 22.24 -0.60 8.28
N PRO A 183 21.02 -0.10 8.52
CA PRO A 183 20.74 1.32 8.55
C PRO A 183 21.38 1.96 9.78
N VAL A 184 22.14 3.05 9.60
CA VAL A 184 22.92 3.69 10.69
C VAL A 184 22.60 5.16 10.88
N ALA A 185 22.16 5.88 9.85
CA ALA A 185 21.82 7.31 9.94
C ALA A 185 20.87 7.73 8.81
N VAL A 186 20.24 8.88 8.98
CA VAL A 186 19.49 9.56 7.92
C VAL A 186 20.40 10.64 7.31
N ASP A 187 20.67 10.53 5.99
CA ASP A 187 21.47 11.50 5.24
C ASP A 187 20.64 12.71 4.81
N THR A 188 19.46 12.46 4.24
CA THR A 188 18.65 13.53 3.63
C THR A 188 17.16 13.29 3.87
N ILE A 189 16.45 14.36 4.21
CA ILE A 189 15.00 14.38 4.30
C ILE A 189 14.48 15.47 3.38
N VAL A 190 13.55 15.11 2.49
CA VAL A 190 12.82 16.06 1.65
C VAL A 190 11.35 16.02 2.06
N ILE A 191 10.76 17.18 2.33
CA ILE A 191 9.33 17.35 2.55
C ILE A 191 8.82 18.42 1.59
N SER A 192 7.77 18.07 0.84
CA SER A 192 6.96 19.04 0.10
C SER A 192 5.55 19.03 0.68
N THR A 193 5.07 20.16 1.17
CA THR A 193 3.74 20.30 1.75
C THR A 193 2.98 21.45 1.10
N GLN A 194 1.76 21.18 0.66
CA GLN A 194 0.85 22.21 0.20
C GLN A 194 0.44 23.09 1.39
N HIS A 195 0.38 24.39 1.17
CA HIS A 195 0.12 25.37 2.21
C HIS A 195 -0.80 26.51 1.73
N ASP A 196 -1.35 27.27 2.65
CA ASP A 196 -2.03 28.50 2.29
C ASP A 196 -1.02 29.61 1.91
N GLU A 197 -1.52 30.68 1.32
CA GLU A 197 -0.69 31.76 0.78
C GLU A 197 -0.15 32.73 1.85
N THR A 198 -0.59 32.58 3.12
CA THR A 198 -0.27 33.54 4.19
C THR A 198 0.93 33.12 5.04
N VAL A 199 1.28 31.81 5.04
CA VAL A 199 2.41 31.29 5.82
C VAL A 199 3.74 31.61 5.14
N THR A 200 4.76 31.96 5.92
CA THR A 200 6.12 32.20 5.41
C THR A 200 6.86 30.88 5.19
N HIS A 201 7.91 30.92 4.34
CA HIS A 201 8.74 29.73 4.12
C HIS A 201 9.48 29.31 5.38
N GLU A 202 9.96 30.26 6.17
CA GLU A 202 10.65 30.03 7.44
C GLU A 202 9.74 29.35 8.46
N ASP A 203 8.45 29.71 8.51
CA ASP A 203 7.49 29.05 9.40
C ASP A 203 7.17 27.62 8.95
N ILE A 204 7.09 27.39 7.65
CA ILE A 204 6.93 26.04 7.09
C ILE A 204 8.14 25.18 7.46
N GLU A 205 9.35 25.67 7.20
CA GLU A 205 10.58 24.93 7.49
C GLU A 205 10.69 24.59 8.98
N ARG A 206 10.50 25.58 9.86
CA ARG A 206 10.51 25.36 11.30
C ARG A 206 9.49 24.32 11.74
N SER A 207 8.24 24.43 11.30
CA SER A 207 7.18 23.49 11.69
C SER A 207 7.45 22.08 11.16
N MET A 208 7.95 21.93 9.94
CA MET A 208 8.27 20.61 9.40
C MET A 208 9.43 19.96 10.17
N ILE A 209 10.42 20.71 10.59
CA ILE A 209 11.52 20.18 11.39
C ILE A 209 11.05 19.83 12.81
N GLU A 210 10.40 20.78 13.52
CA GLU A 210 10.07 20.59 14.95
C GLU A 210 8.83 19.72 15.19
N ASP A 211 7.75 19.93 14.42
CA ASP A 211 6.46 19.26 14.65
C ASP A 211 6.29 17.95 13.87
N VAL A 212 7.11 17.74 12.83
CA VAL A 212 7.02 16.54 11.99
C VAL A 212 8.29 15.69 12.09
N ILE A 213 9.45 16.17 11.65
CA ILE A 213 10.67 15.34 11.51
C ILE A 213 11.15 14.86 12.88
N LYS A 214 11.38 15.77 13.83
CA LYS A 214 11.89 15.44 15.17
C LYS A 214 10.89 14.64 16.01
N GLN A 215 9.62 14.62 15.65
CA GLN A 215 8.59 13.80 16.32
C GLN A 215 8.48 12.39 15.77
N VAL A 216 9.11 12.11 14.63
CA VAL A 216 8.99 10.84 13.90
C VAL A 216 10.31 10.08 13.83
N ILE A 217 11.39 10.79 13.50
CA ILE A 217 12.71 10.17 13.31
C ILE A 217 13.46 10.15 14.64
N PRO A 218 13.91 8.96 15.09
CA PRO A 218 14.72 8.85 16.29
C PRO A 218 15.95 9.77 16.26
N ALA A 219 16.23 10.46 17.37
CA ALA A 219 17.29 11.46 17.45
C ALA A 219 18.67 10.87 17.12
N GLU A 220 18.89 9.59 17.44
CA GLU A 220 20.14 8.87 17.14
C GLU A 220 20.39 8.65 15.65
N LEU A 221 19.36 8.75 14.80
CA LEU A 221 19.47 8.68 13.34
C LEU A 221 19.71 10.05 12.70
N LEU A 222 19.49 11.15 13.44
CA LEU A 222 19.69 12.52 12.97
C LEU A 222 21.06 13.01 13.49
N GLY A 223 21.91 13.46 12.58
CA GLY A 223 23.21 14.02 12.90
C GLY A 223 23.37 15.46 12.36
N ASP A 224 24.50 16.09 12.69
CA ASP A 224 24.82 17.44 12.21
C ASP A 224 24.93 17.52 10.67
N GLU A 225 25.19 16.37 10.02
CA GLU A 225 25.30 16.24 8.57
C GLU A 225 23.96 15.93 7.88
N THR A 226 22.87 15.71 8.63
CA THR A 226 21.56 15.44 8.05
C THR A 226 21.04 16.68 7.31
N LYS A 227 20.70 16.51 6.03
CA LYS A 227 20.23 17.59 5.16
C LYS A 227 18.70 17.63 5.16
N TYR A 228 18.16 18.83 5.26
CA TYR A 228 16.72 19.07 5.22
C TYR A 228 16.38 19.92 4.00
N PHE A 229 15.48 19.43 3.16
CA PHE A 229 14.92 20.16 2.02
C PHE A 229 13.41 20.29 2.19
N ILE A 230 12.98 21.42 2.72
CA ILE A 230 11.56 21.69 2.98
C ILE A 230 11.04 22.67 1.94
N ASN A 231 10.04 22.25 1.15
CA ASN A 231 9.50 23.02 0.03
C ASN A 231 10.63 23.70 -0.80
N PRO A 232 11.58 22.94 -1.36
CA PRO A 232 12.79 23.53 -1.98
C PRO A 232 12.48 24.41 -3.19
N THR A 233 11.28 24.34 -3.76
CA THR A 233 10.80 25.25 -4.81
C THR A 233 10.23 26.57 -4.24
N GLY A 234 10.16 26.70 -2.91
CA GLY A 234 9.68 27.88 -2.18
C GLY A 234 8.17 27.91 -1.96
N ARG A 235 7.35 27.81 -3.00
CA ARG A 235 5.89 27.95 -2.90
C ARG A 235 5.15 26.72 -3.43
N PHE A 236 4.23 26.18 -2.60
CA PHE A 236 3.35 25.07 -2.97
C PHE A 236 1.90 25.34 -2.52
N VAL A 237 1.27 26.35 -3.11
CA VAL A 237 -0.14 26.74 -2.81
C VAL A 237 -1.11 25.98 -3.71
N ILE A 238 -0.80 25.83 -5.00
CA ILE A 238 -1.60 25.03 -5.93
C ILE A 238 -1.12 23.59 -5.81
N GLY A 239 -2.02 22.70 -5.41
CA GLY A 239 -1.77 21.27 -5.21
C GLY A 239 -3.07 20.48 -5.28
N GLY A 240 -3.00 19.19 -4.95
CA GLY A 240 -4.11 18.27 -5.14
C GLY A 240 -4.50 18.14 -6.61
N PRO A 241 -5.73 17.72 -6.94
CA PRO A 241 -6.20 17.51 -8.33
C PRO A 241 -6.17 18.76 -9.21
N ALA A 242 -6.08 19.95 -8.63
CA ALA A 242 -5.89 21.19 -9.39
C ALA A 242 -4.44 21.41 -9.84
N GLY A 243 -3.48 20.83 -9.12
CA GLY A 243 -2.06 20.93 -9.45
C GLY A 243 -1.58 19.83 -10.38
N ASP A 244 -2.04 18.61 -10.17
CA ASP A 244 -1.68 17.42 -10.95
C ASP A 244 -2.83 16.42 -10.97
N SER A 245 -2.97 15.68 -12.06
CA SER A 245 -4.01 14.65 -12.19
C SER A 245 -3.62 13.40 -11.44
N GLY A 246 -4.60 12.75 -10.80
CA GLY A 246 -4.44 11.48 -10.09
C GLY A 246 -5.13 10.32 -10.80
N LEU A 247 -4.57 9.13 -10.63
CA LEU A 247 -5.17 7.86 -11.05
C LEU A 247 -4.92 6.77 -9.99
N THR A 248 -5.87 5.86 -9.86
CA THR A 248 -5.70 4.64 -9.06
C THR A 248 -4.50 3.85 -9.56
N GLY A 249 -3.67 3.35 -8.62
CA GLY A 249 -2.55 2.47 -8.94
C GLY A 249 -1.30 3.15 -9.50
N ARG A 250 -1.13 4.46 -9.32
CA ARG A 250 0.09 5.17 -9.73
C ARG A 250 1.10 5.41 -8.62
N LYS A 251 0.87 4.85 -7.42
CA LYS A 251 1.79 4.92 -6.27
C LYS A 251 2.13 3.53 -5.72
N ILE A 252 2.24 2.54 -6.63
CA ILE A 252 2.44 1.12 -6.26
C ILE A 252 3.74 0.86 -5.50
N ILE A 253 4.77 1.64 -5.73
CA ILE A 253 6.05 1.53 -5.00
C ILE A 253 5.92 2.12 -3.59
N VAL A 254 5.18 3.23 -3.44
CA VAL A 254 4.80 3.80 -2.13
C VAL A 254 3.91 2.83 -1.35
N ASP A 255 3.00 2.15 -2.03
CA ASP A 255 2.08 1.18 -1.42
C ASP A 255 2.79 -0.04 -0.85
N THR A 256 3.99 -0.35 -1.29
CA THR A 256 4.73 -1.55 -0.96
C THR A 256 6.02 -1.26 -0.20
N TYR A 257 7.18 -1.41 -0.82
CA TYR A 257 8.47 -1.41 -0.11
C TYR A 257 9.38 -0.23 -0.46
N GLY A 258 8.85 0.83 -1.13
CA GLY A 258 9.63 2.02 -1.47
C GLY A 258 10.82 1.76 -2.39
N GLY A 259 10.75 0.73 -3.23
CA GLY A 259 11.82 0.35 -4.15
C GLY A 259 12.88 -0.57 -3.54
N TYR A 260 12.79 -0.92 -2.25
CA TYR A 260 13.76 -1.80 -1.60
C TYR A 260 13.62 -3.28 -2.04
N ALA A 261 12.40 -3.70 -2.34
CA ALA A 261 12.08 -4.99 -2.95
C ALA A 261 11.40 -4.79 -4.31
N PRO A 262 11.42 -5.82 -5.19
CA PRO A 262 10.71 -5.79 -6.47
C PRO A 262 9.21 -5.60 -6.32
N HIS A 263 8.57 -5.18 -7.42
CA HIS A 263 7.13 -5.08 -7.57
C HIS A 263 6.70 -5.70 -8.89
N GLY A 264 5.59 -6.44 -8.89
CA GLY A 264 5.07 -7.12 -10.09
C GLY A 264 4.36 -6.21 -11.08
N GLY A 265 4.05 -4.97 -10.69
CA GLY A 265 3.39 -3.97 -11.55
C GLY A 265 1.89 -3.81 -11.29
N GLY A 266 1.22 -4.76 -10.64
CA GLY A 266 -0.21 -4.73 -10.37
C GLY A 266 -0.58 -3.76 -9.23
N ALA A 267 -1.56 -2.88 -9.46
CA ALA A 267 -2.14 -2.04 -8.42
C ALA A 267 -3.00 -2.85 -7.44
N PHE A 268 -3.10 -2.40 -6.19
CA PHE A 268 -3.93 -3.03 -5.17
C PHE A 268 -5.31 -2.39 -5.06
N SER A 269 -5.36 -1.06 -4.93
CA SER A 269 -6.60 -0.33 -4.67
C SER A 269 -7.66 -0.55 -5.75
N GLY A 270 -8.90 -0.67 -5.31
CA GLY A 270 -10.05 -0.92 -6.17
C GLY A 270 -10.27 -2.37 -6.61
N LYS A 271 -9.38 -3.29 -6.24
CA LYS A 271 -9.46 -4.71 -6.60
C LYS A 271 -9.99 -5.55 -5.45
N ASP A 272 -11.02 -6.37 -5.70
CA ASP A 272 -11.48 -7.39 -4.75
C ASP A 272 -10.45 -8.53 -4.59
N PRO A 273 -10.55 -9.36 -3.53
CA PRO A 273 -9.50 -10.32 -3.19
C PRO A 273 -9.33 -11.49 -4.17
N THR A 274 -10.18 -11.66 -5.18
CA THR A 274 -9.94 -12.66 -6.24
C THR A 274 -8.85 -12.23 -7.21
N LYS A 275 -8.50 -10.94 -7.25
CA LYS A 275 -7.38 -10.41 -8.01
C LYS A 275 -6.08 -10.68 -7.25
N VAL A 276 -5.28 -11.61 -7.76
CA VAL A 276 -4.01 -12.06 -7.16
C VAL A 276 -2.97 -10.96 -7.04
N ASP A 277 -3.02 -9.93 -7.87
CA ASP A 277 -2.20 -8.72 -7.71
C ASP A 277 -2.23 -8.21 -6.27
N ARG A 278 -3.42 -8.21 -5.66
CA ARG A 278 -3.61 -7.77 -4.28
C ARG A 278 -3.46 -8.92 -3.29
N SER A 279 -4.25 -9.96 -3.40
CA SER A 279 -4.34 -11.04 -2.41
C SER A 279 -3.04 -11.83 -2.28
N ALA A 280 -2.38 -12.16 -3.39
CA ALA A 280 -1.13 -12.90 -3.36
C ALA A 280 0.05 -12.03 -2.90
N ALA A 281 0.07 -10.72 -3.20
CA ALA A 281 1.06 -9.81 -2.62
C ALA A 281 0.91 -9.72 -1.09
N TYR A 282 -0.32 -9.70 -0.56
CA TYR A 282 -0.58 -9.75 0.88
C TYR A 282 -0.15 -11.08 1.50
N ALA A 283 -0.45 -12.22 0.84
CA ALA A 283 -0.02 -13.54 1.30
C ALA A 283 1.51 -13.67 1.28
N ALA A 284 2.16 -13.17 0.24
CA ALA A 284 3.62 -13.15 0.16
C ALA A 284 4.26 -12.30 1.27
N ARG A 285 3.67 -11.13 1.57
CA ARG A 285 4.09 -10.32 2.75
C ARG A 285 3.91 -11.07 4.05
N HIS A 286 2.76 -11.71 4.27
CA HIS A 286 2.48 -12.50 5.46
C HIS A 286 3.52 -13.62 5.64
N ALA A 287 3.82 -14.37 4.59
CA ALA A 287 4.81 -15.43 4.63
C ALA A 287 6.23 -14.89 4.88
N ALA A 288 6.66 -13.86 4.15
CA ALA A 288 7.98 -13.25 4.34
C ALA A 288 8.18 -12.74 5.77
N LYS A 289 7.15 -12.09 6.33
CA LYS A 289 7.18 -11.57 7.70
C LYS A 289 7.31 -12.68 8.75
N ASN A 290 6.58 -13.77 8.57
CA ASN A 290 6.67 -14.94 9.46
C ASN A 290 8.00 -15.68 9.33
N VAL A 291 8.62 -15.72 8.14
CA VAL A 291 9.99 -16.27 7.94
C VAL A 291 11.02 -15.48 8.75
N VAL A 292 10.99 -14.15 8.67
CA VAL A 292 11.90 -13.27 9.43
C VAL A 292 11.63 -13.40 10.93
N ALA A 293 10.37 -13.36 11.36
CA ALA A 293 10.01 -13.50 12.78
C ALA A 293 10.33 -14.88 13.34
N ALA A 294 10.34 -15.94 12.52
CA ALA A 294 10.79 -17.28 12.93
C ALA A 294 12.32 -17.38 13.12
N GLY A 295 13.08 -16.35 12.73
CA GLY A 295 14.53 -16.32 12.77
C GLY A 295 15.19 -17.17 11.67
N LEU A 296 14.48 -17.46 10.59
CA LEU A 296 15.01 -18.22 9.45
C LEU A 296 15.89 -17.36 8.54
N ALA A 297 15.70 -16.05 8.54
CA ALA A 297 16.51 -15.06 7.84
C ALA A 297 16.30 -13.68 8.45
N SER A 298 17.23 -12.74 8.24
CA SER A 298 17.03 -11.32 8.60
C SER A 298 16.36 -10.50 7.49
N GLN A 299 16.38 -11.04 6.26
CA GLN A 299 15.64 -10.51 5.11
C GLN A 299 15.00 -11.67 4.35
N CYS A 300 13.78 -11.49 3.89
CA CYS A 300 13.09 -12.50 3.11
C CYS A 300 12.25 -11.84 2.02
N GLU A 301 12.54 -12.18 0.77
CA GLU A 301 11.78 -11.84 -0.41
C GLU A 301 11.08 -13.11 -0.92
N ILE A 302 9.79 -13.01 -1.20
CA ILE A 302 9.00 -14.09 -1.81
C ILE A 302 8.46 -13.59 -3.14
N ALA A 303 8.69 -14.36 -4.20
CA ALA A 303 8.15 -14.12 -5.52
C ALA A 303 7.16 -15.22 -5.91
N LEU A 304 5.99 -14.83 -6.37
CA LEU A 304 4.91 -15.68 -6.87
C LEU A 304 4.58 -15.31 -8.31
N ALA A 305 4.19 -16.30 -9.12
CA ALA A 305 3.58 -16.03 -10.42
C ALA A 305 2.35 -16.90 -10.64
N TYR A 306 1.34 -16.34 -11.30
CA TYR A 306 0.10 -17.04 -11.65
C TYR A 306 -0.18 -16.94 -13.14
N ALA A 307 -0.93 -17.92 -13.64
CA ALA A 307 -1.62 -17.85 -14.93
C ALA A 307 -3.11 -17.61 -14.67
N ILE A 308 -3.77 -16.81 -15.50
CA ILE A 308 -5.21 -16.55 -15.38
C ILE A 308 -6.01 -17.87 -15.41
N GLY A 309 -6.98 -18.00 -14.51
CA GLY A 309 -7.83 -19.19 -14.42
C GLY A 309 -7.15 -20.43 -13.85
N VAL A 310 -5.91 -20.34 -13.35
CA VAL A 310 -5.18 -21.44 -12.70
C VAL A 310 -5.07 -21.13 -11.21
N ALA A 311 -5.42 -22.10 -10.34
CA ALA A 311 -5.41 -21.87 -8.90
C ALA A 311 -4.00 -21.94 -8.31
N LYS A 312 -3.18 -22.89 -8.72
CA LYS A 312 -1.81 -23.05 -8.20
C LYS A 312 -0.87 -22.02 -8.82
N PRO A 313 0.03 -21.39 -8.03
CA PRO A 313 1.11 -20.59 -8.60
C PRO A 313 1.94 -21.40 -9.60
N VAL A 314 2.27 -20.81 -10.75
CA VAL A 314 3.15 -21.43 -11.76
C VAL A 314 4.63 -21.32 -11.38
N SER A 315 4.98 -20.42 -10.45
CA SER A 315 6.29 -20.37 -9.82
C SER A 315 6.19 -19.81 -8.39
N PHE A 316 7.09 -20.32 -7.54
CA PHE A 316 7.28 -19.87 -6.16
C PHE A 316 8.78 -19.80 -5.86
N GLN A 317 9.26 -18.68 -5.34
CA GLN A 317 10.67 -18.50 -5.02
C GLN A 317 10.83 -17.75 -3.70
N VAL A 318 11.87 -18.10 -2.94
CA VAL A 318 12.34 -17.39 -1.76
C VAL A 318 13.77 -16.91 -2.01
N ASN A 319 14.07 -15.68 -1.63
CA ASN A 319 15.41 -15.10 -1.68
C ASN A 319 15.68 -14.39 -0.34
N THR A 320 16.55 -14.94 0.46
CA THR A 320 16.95 -14.34 1.75
C THR A 320 18.09 -13.35 1.62
N ARG A 321 18.55 -13.06 0.41
CA ARG A 321 19.70 -12.18 0.13
C ARG A 321 20.97 -12.60 0.88
N GLY A 322 21.13 -13.91 1.09
CA GLY A 322 22.27 -14.50 1.81
C GLY A 322 22.19 -14.40 3.33
N THR A 323 21.03 -14.05 3.89
CA THR A 323 20.84 -13.96 5.35
C THR A 323 20.16 -15.20 5.95
N GLY A 324 19.82 -16.19 5.12
CA GLY A 324 19.16 -17.41 5.54
C GLY A 324 20.06 -18.28 6.45
N VAL A 325 19.45 -18.86 7.48
CA VAL A 325 20.15 -19.84 8.37
C VAL A 325 20.23 -21.22 7.74
N ILE A 326 19.43 -21.47 6.70
CA ILE A 326 19.44 -22.64 5.82
C ILE A 326 19.31 -22.16 4.37
N PRO A 327 19.59 -23.00 3.35
CA PRO A 327 19.45 -22.62 1.94
C PRO A 327 18.04 -22.11 1.58
N ASP A 328 17.97 -21.13 0.69
CA ASP A 328 16.71 -20.52 0.24
C ASP A 328 15.71 -21.54 -0.30
N GLU A 329 16.17 -22.56 -1.01
CA GLU A 329 15.33 -23.66 -1.50
C GLU A 329 14.68 -24.49 -0.37
N GLU A 330 15.36 -24.63 0.76
CA GLU A 330 14.80 -25.32 1.92
C GLU A 330 13.78 -24.44 2.63
N ILE A 331 14.05 -23.13 2.75
CA ILE A 331 13.07 -22.17 3.27
C ILE A 331 11.83 -22.14 2.37
N ALA A 332 12.00 -22.15 1.05
CA ALA A 332 10.88 -22.23 0.10
C ALA A 332 9.97 -23.43 0.37
N LYS A 333 10.54 -24.62 0.52
CA LYS A 333 9.79 -25.84 0.86
C LYS A 333 9.05 -25.76 2.20
N LEU A 334 9.66 -25.11 3.19
CA LEU A 334 9.00 -24.88 4.48
C LEU A 334 7.80 -23.93 4.33
N VAL A 335 7.96 -22.86 3.56
CA VAL A 335 6.89 -21.90 3.29
C VAL A 335 5.75 -22.58 2.52
N GLU A 336 6.02 -23.30 1.44
CA GLU A 336 4.99 -24.04 0.68
C GLU A 336 4.22 -25.05 1.53
N LYS A 337 4.87 -25.66 2.53
CA LYS A 337 4.22 -26.59 3.46
C LYS A 337 3.26 -25.90 4.44
N VAL A 338 3.55 -24.65 4.83
CA VAL A 338 2.80 -23.91 5.83
C VAL A 338 1.76 -22.99 5.19
N PHE A 339 2.07 -22.42 4.02
CA PHE A 339 1.26 -21.43 3.33
C PHE A 339 0.71 -21.99 2.02
N ASP A 340 -0.59 -22.18 1.97
CA ASP A 340 -1.28 -22.47 0.71
C ASP A 340 -1.50 -21.14 -0.04
N MET A 341 -0.91 -21.03 -1.23
CA MET A 341 -0.93 -19.82 -2.05
C MET A 341 -2.01 -19.86 -3.14
N ARG A 342 -2.96 -20.78 -3.08
CA ARG A 342 -4.14 -20.76 -3.98
C ARG A 342 -5.07 -19.60 -3.58
N PRO A 343 -5.73 -18.92 -4.52
CA PRO A 343 -6.56 -17.73 -4.25
C PRO A 343 -7.58 -17.94 -3.13
N ASP A 344 -8.37 -19.02 -3.17
CA ASP A 344 -9.36 -19.31 -2.12
C ASP A 344 -8.74 -19.58 -0.75
N ALA A 345 -7.60 -20.22 -0.70
CA ALA A 345 -6.88 -20.47 0.55
C ALA A 345 -6.34 -19.17 1.15
N ILE A 346 -5.83 -18.27 0.32
CA ILE A 346 -5.39 -16.92 0.72
C ILE A 346 -6.58 -16.13 1.27
N ILE A 347 -7.68 -16.06 0.52
CA ILE A 347 -8.89 -15.31 0.90
C ILE A 347 -9.41 -15.79 2.25
N ARG A 348 -9.51 -17.11 2.46
CA ARG A 348 -9.96 -17.68 3.73
C ARG A 348 -8.97 -17.42 4.88
N ARG A 349 -7.67 -17.65 4.66
CA ARG A 349 -6.64 -17.48 5.70
C ARG A 349 -6.56 -16.06 6.19
N LEU A 350 -6.59 -15.09 5.28
CA LEU A 350 -6.46 -13.67 5.59
C LEU A 350 -7.81 -12.98 5.78
N ASP A 351 -8.92 -13.71 5.68
CA ASP A 351 -10.28 -13.19 5.84
C ASP A 351 -10.52 -11.90 5.02
N LEU A 352 -10.21 -11.99 3.70
CA LEU A 352 -10.13 -10.85 2.80
C LEU A 352 -11.48 -10.36 2.26
N ARG A 353 -12.62 -11.01 2.58
CA ARG A 353 -13.95 -10.57 2.12
C ARG A 353 -14.57 -9.50 3.02
N ARG A 354 -13.82 -8.98 3.98
CA ARG A 354 -14.23 -7.90 4.88
C ARG A 354 -13.91 -6.53 4.28
N PRO A 355 -14.64 -5.47 4.67
CA PRO A 355 -14.38 -4.08 4.26
C PRO A 355 -13.18 -3.50 5.03
N ILE A 356 -11.96 -3.89 4.66
CA ILE A 356 -10.71 -3.52 5.34
C ILE A 356 -9.73 -2.74 4.45
N TYR A 357 -10.14 -2.37 3.25
CA TYR A 357 -9.24 -1.92 2.20
C TYR A 357 -8.98 -0.41 2.18
N ARG A 358 -10.00 0.43 2.37
CA ARG A 358 -9.84 1.88 2.35
C ARG A 358 -8.77 2.37 3.33
N GLN A 359 -8.68 1.78 4.51
CA GLN A 359 -7.70 2.16 5.52
C GLN A 359 -6.24 1.89 5.10
N THR A 360 -6.00 1.05 4.08
CA THR A 360 -4.68 0.74 3.53
C THR A 360 -4.30 1.61 2.34
N ALA A 361 -5.25 2.31 1.74
CA ALA A 361 -5.06 3.06 0.50
C ALA A 361 -4.16 4.31 0.64
N ALA A 362 -3.74 4.67 1.84
CA ALA A 362 -2.73 5.69 2.11
C ALA A 362 -1.75 5.22 3.19
N TYR A 363 -0.51 5.69 3.11
CA TYR A 363 0.57 5.39 4.07
C TYR A 363 1.07 3.95 4.05
N GLY A 364 0.92 3.26 2.91
CA GLY A 364 1.38 1.90 2.66
C GLY A 364 0.39 0.81 3.07
N HIS A 365 0.42 -0.30 2.32
CA HIS A 365 -0.35 -1.51 2.61
C HIS A 365 0.34 -2.44 3.59
N PHE A 366 1.65 -2.24 3.80
CA PHE A 366 2.50 -3.08 4.64
C PHE A 366 3.13 -2.29 5.78
N GLY A 367 3.50 -3.00 6.87
CA GLY A 367 4.13 -2.40 8.02
C GLY A 367 3.22 -1.50 8.85
N ARG A 368 1.90 -1.68 8.76
CA ARG A 368 0.91 -0.90 9.48
C ARG A 368 0.70 -1.49 10.88
N THR A 369 1.09 -0.72 11.90
CA THR A 369 0.92 -1.10 13.33
C THR A 369 -0.25 -0.37 13.98
N ASP A 370 -0.86 0.57 13.28
CA ASP A 370 -1.98 1.40 13.72
C ASP A 370 -3.35 0.77 13.43
N ILE A 371 -3.40 -0.27 12.60
CA ILE A 371 -4.61 -0.99 12.20
C ILE A 371 -4.34 -2.50 12.22
N ASP A 372 -5.40 -3.31 12.49
CA ASP A 372 -5.28 -4.77 12.48
C ASP A 372 -5.44 -5.32 11.06
N LEU A 373 -4.32 -5.66 10.44
CA LEU A 373 -4.28 -6.26 9.11
C LEU A 373 -3.85 -7.73 9.19
N PRO A 374 -4.64 -8.67 8.64
CA PRO A 374 -4.34 -10.11 8.75
C PRO A 374 -2.97 -10.50 8.20
N TRP A 375 -2.50 -9.86 7.13
CA TRP A 375 -1.19 -10.15 6.53
C TRP A 375 0.01 -9.59 7.31
N GLU A 376 -0.23 -8.82 8.37
CA GLU A 376 0.82 -8.35 9.29
C GLU A 376 0.94 -9.24 10.54
N ARG A 377 0.11 -10.25 10.70
CA ARG A 377 0.13 -11.16 11.87
C ARG A 377 1.30 -12.12 11.85
N LEU A 378 1.78 -12.51 13.03
CA LEU A 378 2.89 -13.46 13.23
C LEU A 378 2.37 -14.84 13.69
N ASP A 379 1.26 -15.27 13.15
CA ASP A 379 0.50 -16.45 13.56
C ASP A 379 1.04 -17.78 13.00
N GLN A 380 2.02 -17.75 12.07
CA GLN A 380 2.62 -18.93 11.47
C GLN A 380 4.07 -19.20 11.91
N VAL A 381 4.60 -18.40 12.82
CA VAL A 381 5.99 -18.53 13.34
C VAL A 381 6.25 -19.91 13.92
N ASP A 382 5.34 -20.40 14.78
CA ASP A 382 5.50 -21.70 15.43
C ASP A 382 5.36 -22.85 14.44
N ALA A 383 4.48 -22.73 13.43
CA ALA A 383 4.33 -23.69 12.37
C ALA A 383 5.60 -23.83 11.52
N LEU A 384 6.24 -22.70 11.16
CA LEU A 384 7.52 -22.70 10.44
C LEU A 384 8.65 -23.35 11.28
N LYS A 385 8.76 -22.99 12.57
CA LYS A 385 9.75 -23.61 13.48
C LYS A 385 9.51 -25.12 13.66
N ALA A 386 8.27 -25.55 13.72
CA ALA A 386 7.94 -26.98 13.83
C ALA A 386 8.24 -27.73 12.52
N ALA A 387 8.02 -27.12 11.37
CA ALA A 387 8.32 -27.71 10.06
C ALA A 387 9.84 -27.88 9.83
N MET A 388 10.67 -26.95 10.36
CA MET A 388 12.14 -27.00 10.29
C MET A 388 12.73 -28.18 11.08
N LYS A 389 12.07 -28.62 12.17
CA LYS A 389 12.56 -29.70 13.03
C LYS A 389 12.30 -31.12 12.48
N LYS A 390 11.54 -31.24 11.42
CA LYS A 390 11.18 -32.50 10.76
C LYS A 390 11.97 -32.71 9.47
#